data_f03986d3d984848fdb943886f9baf5ab
#
_entry.id   f03986d3d984848fdb943886f9baf5ab
#
_cell.length_a   1.000
_cell.length_b   1.000
_cell.length_c   1.000
_cell.angle_alpha   90.00
_cell.angle_beta   90.00
_cell.angle_gamma   90.00
#
_symmetry.space_group_name_H-M   'P 1'
#
loop_
_entity.id
_entity.type
_entity.pdbx_description
1 polymer ?
#
loop_
_entity_poly.entity_id
_entity_poly.type
_entity_poly.pdbx_seq_one_letter_code
_entity_poly.pdbx_strand_id
1 'polypeptide(L)'
;MLFGRWEDVMNSEELIQSIYLGDRGCKAINIDCIKKRVSIQVDCISRLRPGAQNWDYYTDRDIEDGLLVFIDVRSIIFDPPGPIPNDYIMDFTAKPLQLSEDQKLYLFTFAAVAMTKSDGSYEVLVKIEASRLHLEDPRFPGVEIID
;
A
#
# COMPACT_ATOMS: atom_id res chain seq x y z
N MET A 1 16.66 -19.85 17.65
CA MET A 1 15.76 -20.60 16.79
C MET A 1 14.96 -19.67 15.89
N LEU A 2 14.79 -20.11 14.69
CA LEU A 2 14.15 -19.32 13.65
C LEU A 2 12.65 -19.11 13.84
N PHE A 3 12.03 -19.86 14.73
CA PHE A 3 10.57 -19.81 14.93
C PHE A 3 10.05 -18.49 15.49
N GLY A 4 10.81 -17.81 16.33
CA GLY A 4 10.41 -16.52 16.87
C GLY A 4 10.32 -15.40 15.84
N ARG A 5 10.98 -15.54 14.69
CA ARG A 5 10.96 -14.51 13.65
C ARG A 5 9.68 -14.49 12.82
N TRP A 6 9.00 -15.61 12.72
CA TRP A 6 7.76 -15.67 11.96
C TRP A 6 6.62 -14.93 12.65
N GLU A 7 6.71 -14.81 13.98
CA GLU A 7 5.73 -14.10 14.77
C GLU A 7 5.88 -12.58 14.67
N ASP A 8 7.09 -12.11 14.32
CA ASP A 8 7.39 -10.68 14.23
C ASP A 8 7.08 -10.09 12.86
N VAL A 9 6.81 -10.94 11.85
CA VAL A 9 6.51 -10.51 10.49
C VAL A 9 5.01 -10.35 10.33
N MET A 10 4.58 -9.14 10.01
CA MET A 10 3.18 -8.86 9.72
C MET A 10 2.77 -9.44 8.37
N ASN A 11 1.58 -10.03 8.29
CA ASN A 11 0.97 -10.30 7.00
C ASN A 11 0.49 -8.98 6.37
N SER A 12 0.03 -9.04 5.13
CA SER A 12 -0.35 -7.84 4.39
C SER A 12 -1.53 -7.10 5.02
N GLU A 13 -2.48 -7.81 5.61
CA GLU A 13 -3.60 -7.19 6.31
C GLU A 13 -3.14 -6.46 7.56
N GLU A 14 -2.28 -7.09 8.35
CA GLU A 14 -1.73 -6.48 9.57
C GLU A 14 -0.87 -5.26 9.24
N LEU A 15 -0.09 -5.34 8.15
CA LEU A 15 0.74 -4.22 7.72
C LEU A 15 -0.12 -3.01 7.35
N ILE A 16 -1.21 -3.22 6.62
CA ILE A 16 -2.14 -2.13 6.27
C ILE A 16 -2.74 -1.49 7.53
N GLN A 17 -3.06 -2.30 8.53
CA GLN A 17 -3.61 -1.81 9.79
C GLN A 17 -2.58 -1.04 10.63
N SER A 18 -1.30 -1.23 10.36
CA SER A 18 -0.20 -0.57 11.07
C SER A 18 0.20 0.78 10.47
N ILE A 19 -0.44 1.20 9.38
CA ILE A 19 -0.11 2.44 8.70
C ILE A 19 -1.33 3.35 8.62
N TYR A 20 -1.06 4.65 8.46
CA TYR A 20 -2.09 5.65 8.24
C TYR A 20 -1.75 6.47 7.00
N LEU A 21 -2.69 6.53 6.07
CA LEU A 21 -2.55 7.24 4.81
C LEU A 21 -3.60 8.34 4.64
N GLY A 22 -4.37 8.64 5.66
CA GLY A 22 -5.38 9.70 5.62
C GLY A 22 -4.75 11.03 5.26
N ASP A 23 -5.40 11.79 4.40
CA ASP A 23 -4.91 13.07 3.88
C ASP A 23 -3.58 12.97 3.12
N ARG A 24 -3.18 11.77 2.72
CA ARG A 24 -1.95 11.54 1.95
C ARG A 24 -2.25 11.44 0.48
N GLY A 25 -1.50 12.18 -0.32
CA GLY A 25 -1.69 12.20 -1.78
C GLY A 25 -0.96 11.07 -2.48
N CYS A 26 -1.58 10.54 -3.51
CA CYS A 26 -0.96 9.61 -4.43
C CYS A 26 -0.04 10.41 -5.37
N LYS A 27 1.27 10.20 -5.26
CA LYS A 27 2.28 10.96 -6.03
C LYS A 27 2.68 10.28 -7.31
N ALA A 28 2.80 8.95 -7.29
CA ALA A 28 3.26 8.20 -8.45
C ALA A 28 2.81 6.76 -8.36
N ILE A 29 2.55 6.17 -9.52
CA ILE A 29 2.29 4.73 -9.65
C ILE A 29 3.30 4.21 -10.67
N ASN A 30 4.12 3.26 -10.27
CA ASN A 30 5.12 2.64 -11.11
C ASN A 30 4.77 1.17 -11.31
N ILE A 31 4.70 0.74 -12.56
CA ILE A 31 4.41 -0.64 -12.93
C ILE A 31 5.64 -1.22 -13.60
N ASP A 32 6.28 -2.17 -12.93
CA ASP A 32 7.39 -2.94 -13.48
C ASP A 32 6.81 -4.21 -14.10
N CYS A 33 6.73 -4.24 -15.42
CA CYS A 33 6.08 -5.32 -16.15
C CYS A 33 6.86 -6.63 -16.13
N ILE A 34 8.17 -6.54 -16.00
CA ILE A 34 9.04 -7.72 -15.98
C ILE A 34 9.03 -8.38 -14.62
N LYS A 35 9.20 -7.60 -13.57
CA LYS A 35 9.19 -8.12 -12.19
C LYS A 35 7.80 -8.34 -11.65
N LYS A 36 6.76 -7.91 -12.35
CA LYS A 36 5.37 -7.97 -11.88
C LYS A 36 5.21 -7.27 -10.53
N ARG A 37 5.76 -6.09 -10.43
CA ARG A 37 5.76 -5.28 -9.22
C ARG A 37 5.08 -3.94 -9.49
N VAL A 38 4.23 -3.53 -8.57
CA VAL A 38 3.61 -2.20 -8.61
C VAL A 38 4.04 -1.46 -7.35
N SER A 39 4.52 -0.26 -7.49
CA SER A 39 4.79 0.62 -6.36
C SER A 39 3.98 1.89 -6.46
N ILE A 40 3.40 2.29 -5.32
CA ILE A 40 2.63 3.52 -5.21
C ILE A 40 3.34 4.41 -4.22
N GLN A 41 3.78 5.57 -4.70
CA GLN A 41 4.41 6.57 -3.85
C GLN A 41 3.36 7.51 -3.31
N VAL A 42 3.43 7.77 -2.01
CA VAL A 42 2.55 8.68 -1.30
C VAL A 42 3.37 9.77 -0.61
N ASP A 43 2.73 10.85 -0.20
CA ASP A 43 3.41 11.96 0.48
C ASP A 43 4.16 11.50 1.73
N CYS A 44 3.50 10.69 2.54
CA CYS A 44 4.06 10.19 3.78
C CYS A 44 3.29 8.96 4.22
N ILE A 45 3.99 7.96 4.73
CA ILE A 45 3.37 6.82 5.41
C ILE A 45 3.61 7.01 6.90
N SER A 46 2.55 7.21 7.66
CA SER A 46 2.62 7.26 9.11
C SER A 46 2.45 5.87 9.70
N ARG A 47 3.20 5.56 10.75
CA ARG A 47 3.19 4.25 11.39
C ARG A 47 2.42 4.34 12.71
N LEU A 48 1.49 3.42 12.90
CA LEU A 48 0.71 3.32 14.14
C LEU A 48 1.42 2.39 15.14
N ARG A 49 1.35 2.74 16.42
CA ARG A 49 1.87 1.86 17.47
C ARG A 49 1.01 0.60 17.59
N PRO A 50 1.61 -0.58 17.80
CA PRO A 50 0.84 -1.81 18.00
C PRO A 50 -0.14 -1.69 19.17
N GLY A 51 -1.39 -2.12 18.95
CA GLY A 51 -2.43 -2.06 19.98
C GLY A 51 -2.92 -0.66 20.30
N ALA A 52 -2.43 0.34 19.59
CA ALA A 52 -2.83 1.72 19.80
C ALA A 52 -4.24 1.96 19.31
N GLN A 53 -4.95 2.79 20.06
CA GLN A 53 -6.16 3.40 19.54
C GLN A 53 -5.77 4.55 18.62
N ASN A 54 -6.74 5.02 17.83
CA ASN A 54 -6.57 6.07 16.84
C ASN A 54 -5.61 7.18 17.29
N TRP A 55 -4.74 7.60 16.38
CA TRP A 55 -3.85 8.75 16.53
C TRP A 55 -2.58 8.52 17.36
N ASP A 56 -2.28 7.29 17.73
CA ASP A 56 -1.03 6.97 18.42
C ASP A 56 0.03 6.52 17.42
N TYR A 57 0.83 7.48 16.94
CA TYR A 57 1.81 7.26 15.89
C TYR A 57 3.23 7.16 16.44
N TYR A 58 4.07 6.40 15.72
CA TYR A 58 5.51 6.52 15.85
C TYR A 58 5.97 7.74 15.04
N THR A 59 6.29 8.84 15.68
CA THR A 59 6.71 10.06 14.98
C THR A 59 8.07 9.93 14.32
N ASP A 60 8.93 9.04 14.83
CA ASP A 60 10.25 8.77 14.29
C ASP A 60 10.28 7.69 13.19
N ARG A 61 9.13 7.09 12.88
CA ARG A 61 9.00 6.05 11.86
C ARG A 61 8.22 6.49 10.63
N ASP A 62 7.91 7.77 10.52
CA ASP A 62 7.27 8.29 9.33
C ASP A 62 8.16 8.11 8.10
N ILE A 63 7.58 7.65 7.02
CA ILE A 63 8.29 7.43 5.76
C ILE A 63 7.85 8.51 4.78
N GLU A 64 8.65 9.56 4.65
CA GLU A 64 8.38 10.61 3.67
C GLU A 64 8.56 10.07 2.26
N ASP A 65 7.65 10.42 1.37
CA ASP A 65 7.62 9.91 0.00
C ASP A 65 7.63 8.39 -0.05
N GLY A 66 6.99 7.76 0.94
CA GLY A 66 7.01 6.32 1.12
C GLY A 66 6.38 5.55 -0.02
N LEU A 67 6.87 4.33 -0.20
CA LEU A 67 6.38 3.44 -1.25
C LEU A 67 5.57 2.30 -0.65
N LEU A 68 4.39 2.07 -1.22
CA LEU A 68 3.63 0.84 -1.04
C LEU A 68 4.01 -0.07 -2.20
N VAL A 69 4.63 -1.20 -1.91
CA VAL A 69 5.17 -2.09 -2.94
C VAL A 69 4.42 -3.40 -2.95
N PHE A 70 3.78 -3.68 -4.07
CA PHE A 70 2.99 -4.90 -4.28
C PHE A 70 3.82 -5.88 -5.11
N ILE A 71 3.92 -7.11 -4.64
CA ILE A 71 4.80 -8.15 -5.19
C ILE A 71 3.98 -9.25 -5.88
N ASP A 72 4.51 -9.74 -6.98
CA ASP A 72 3.86 -10.75 -7.82
C ASP A 72 2.44 -10.34 -8.21
N VAL A 73 2.35 -9.16 -8.80
CA VAL A 73 1.08 -8.57 -9.21
C VAL A 73 0.50 -9.33 -10.39
N ARG A 74 -0.73 -9.79 -10.25
CA ARG A 74 -1.48 -10.45 -11.33
C ARG A 74 -2.29 -9.46 -12.15
N SER A 75 -2.85 -8.46 -11.50
CA SER A 75 -3.69 -7.48 -12.18
C SER A 75 -3.71 -6.15 -11.44
N ILE A 76 -3.94 -5.10 -12.17
CA ILE A 76 -4.26 -3.79 -11.63
C ILE A 76 -5.44 -3.23 -12.41
N ILE A 77 -6.45 -2.75 -11.70
CA ILE A 77 -7.67 -2.20 -12.29
C ILE A 77 -7.89 -0.81 -11.73
N PHE A 78 -8.17 0.12 -12.62
CA PHE A 78 -8.63 1.48 -12.30
C PHE A 78 -10.10 1.60 -12.65
N ASP A 79 -10.95 2.02 -11.72
CA ASP A 79 -12.38 2.15 -11.91
C ASP A 79 -12.88 3.50 -11.36
N PRO A 80 -13.31 4.44 -12.19
CA PRO A 80 -13.40 4.35 -13.64
C PRO A 80 -12.03 4.43 -14.31
N PRO A 81 -11.86 3.83 -15.51
CA PRO A 81 -10.64 4.00 -16.28
C PRO A 81 -10.55 5.41 -16.83
N GLY A 82 -9.35 5.91 -17.01
CA GLY A 82 -9.08 7.22 -17.59
C GLY A 82 -8.52 8.23 -16.61
N PRO A 83 -9.27 8.69 -15.58
CA PRO A 83 -8.72 9.64 -14.63
C PRO A 83 -7.55 9.07 -13.85
N ILE A 84 -6.47 9.84 -13.75
CA ILE A 84 -5.27 9.42 -13.02
C ILE A 84 -5.37 9.88 -11.57
N PRO A 85 -5.33 8.96 -10.59
CA PRO A 85 -5.35 9.36 -9.18
C PRO A 85 -4.10 10.19 -8.84
N ASN A 86 -4.31 11.35 -8.25
CA ASN A 86 -3.22 12.27 -7.94
C ASN A 86 -3.44 13.04 -6.63
N ASP A 87 -4.37 12.59 -5.81
CA ASP A 87 -4.72 13.24 -4.56
C ASP A 87 -5.03 12.18 -3.49
N TYR A 88 -5.87 12.48 -2.53
CA TYR A 88 -6.08 11.68 -1.33
C TYR A 88 -6.32 10.19 -1.59
N ILE A 89 -5.71 9.36 -0.73
CA ILE A 89 -5.97 7.92 -0.68
C ILE A 89 -6.89 7.63 0.50
N MET A 90 -7.90 6.80 0.26
CA MET A 90 -8.90 6.43 1.25
C MET A 90 -9.16 4.93 1.22
N ASP A 91 -9.61 4.40 2.35
CA ASP A 91 -10.20 3.06 2.45
C ASP A 91 -9.28 1.94 1.94
N PHE A 92 -8.00 2.00 2.31
CA PHE A 92 -7.05 0.96 1.92
C PHE A 92 -7.32 -0.33 2.68
N THR A 93 -7.64 -1.39 1.94
CA THR A 93 -7.95 -2.71 2.50
C THR A 93 -7.22 -3.81 1.76
N ALA A 94 -7.04 -4.94 2.44
CA ALA A 94 -6.55 -6.18 1.85
C ALA A 94 -7.53 -7.30 2.17
N LYS A 95 -7.99 -7.99 1.13
CA LYS A 95 -8.85 -9.14 1.26
C LYS A 95 -8.09 -10.38 0.81
N PRO A 96 -7.92 -11.39 1.66
CA PRO A 96 -7.30 -12.63 1.21
C PRO A 96 -8.19 -13.34 0.19
N LEU A 97 -7.62 -13.71 -0.94
CA LEU A 97 -8.28 -14.50 -1.97
C LEU A 97 -7.82 -15.95 -1.92
N GLN A 98 -6.56 -16.18 -1.62
CA GLN A 98 -5.97 -17.51 -1.51
C GLN A 98 -4.84 -17.45 -0.50
N LEU A 99 -4.87 -18.34 0.50
CA LEU A 99 -3.89 -18.40 1.58
C LEU A 99 -3.40 -19.83 1.79
N SER A 100 -2.96 -20.49 0.73
CA SER A 100 -2.28 -21.78 0.87
C SER A 100 -0.81 -21.55 1.24
N GLU A 101 -0.14 -22.57 1.78
CA GLU A 101 1.28 -22.47 2.16
C GLU A 101 2.16 -22.06 0.99
N ASP A 102 1.80 -22.51 -0.22
CA ASP A 102 2.60 -22.30 -1.42
C ASP A 102 2.19 -21.09 -2.22
N GLN A 103 0.97 -20.58 -2.02
CA GLN A 103 0.45 -19.46 -2.79
C GLN A 103 -0.40 -18.56 -1.93
N LYS A 104 0.01 -17.31 -1.82
CA LYS A 104 -0.77 -16.26 -1.19
C LYS A 104 -1.22 -15.29 -2.26
N LEU A 105 -2.48 -14.90 -2.19
CA LEU A 105 -3.05 -13.91 -3.08
C LEU A 105 -4.01 -13.04 -2.28
N TYR A 106 -3.83 -11.74 -2.41
CA TYR A 106 -4.70 -10.73 -1.81
C TYR A 106 -5.29 -9.84 -2.89
N LEU A 107 -6.49 -9.37 -2.64
CA LEU A 107 -7.03 -8.22 -3.35
C LEU A 107 -6.83 -6.98 -2.49
N PHE A 108 -5.94 -6.11 -2.93
CA PHE A 108 -5.72 -4.81 -2.32
C PHE A 108 -6.61 -3.79 -3.02
N THR A 109 -7.32 -3.01 -2.24
CA THR A 109 -8.23 -2.00 -2.78
C THR A 109 -8.05 -0.70 -2.03
N PHE A 110 -7.97 0.38 -2.75
CA PHE A 110 -8.07 1.71 -2.17
C PHE A 110 -8.80 2.65 -3.13
N ALA A 111 -9.38 3.68 -2.57
CA ALA A 111 -9.93 4.78 -3.35
C ALA A 111 -8.91 5.92 -3.38
N ALA A 112 -8.76 6.55 -4.51
CA ALA A 112 -7.89 7.72 -4.63
C ALA A 112 -8.62 8.79 -5.44
N VAL A 113 -8.43 10.04 -5.06
CA VAL A 113 -9.05 11.15 -5.76
C VAL A 113 -8.20 11.52 -6.97
N ALA A 114 -8.85 11.69 -8.10
CA ALA A 114 -8.25 12.23 -9.30
C ALA A 114 -8.78 13.65 -9.50
N MET A 115 -7.91 14.63 -9.33
CA MET A 115 -8.24 16.03 -9.57
C MET A 115 -7.95 16.35 -11.03
N THR A 116 -8.94 16.90 -11.71
CA THR A 116 -8.79 17.35 -13.11
C THR A 116 -8.93 18.85 -13.19
N LYS A 117 -8.33 19.44 -14.22
CA LYS A 117 -8.40 20.91 -14.39
C LYS A 117 -9.77 21.37 -14.92
N SER A 118 -10.48 20.52 -15.63
CA SER A 118 -11.70 20.90 -16.33
C SER A 118 -12.97 20.27 -15.78
N ASP A 119 -12.89 19.04 -15.23
CA ASP A 119 -14.06 18.25 -14.91
C ASP A 119 -14.29 18.06 -13.42
N GLY A 120 -13.51 18.74 -12.57
CA GLY A 120 -13.59 18.59 -11.12
C GLY A 120 -12.80 17.38 -10.63
N SER A 121 -13.37 16.64 -9.68
CA SER A 121 -12.70 15.51 -9.08
C SER A 121 -13.48 14.22 -9.32
N TYR A 122 -12.73 13.12 -9.40
CA TYR A 122 -13.28 11.77 -9.50
C TYR A 122 -12.72 10.92 -8.38
N GLU A 123 -13.52 10.01 -7.88
CA GLU A 123 -13.02 8.94 -7.02
C GLU A 123 -12.69 7.73 -7.89
N VAL A 124 -11.44 7.31 -7.85
CA VAL A 124 -10.96 6.16 -8.61
C VAL A 124 -10.67 5.02 -7.65
N LEU A 125 -11.34 3.88 -7.85
CA LEU A 125 -10.98 2.67 -7.14
C LEU A 125 -9.80 2.02 -7.85
N VAL A 126 -8.77 1.71 -7.07
CA VAL A 126 -7.60 0.97 -7.55
C VAL A 126 -7.64 -0.40 -6.89
N LYS A 127 -7.64 -1.45 -7.72
CA LYS A 127 -7.70 -2.84 -7.26
C LYS A 127 -6.48 -3.58 -7.78
N ILE A 128 -5.70 -4.12 -6.86
CA ILE A 128 -4.45 -4.82 -7.18
C ILE A 128 -4.52 -6.22 -6.62
N GLU A 129 -4.39 -7.22 -7.49
CA GLU A 129 -4.21 -8.59 -7.05
C GLU A 129 -2.72 -8.88 -6.98
N ALA A 130 -2.22 -9.21 -5.81
CA ALA A 130 -0.80 -9.45 -5.56
C ALA A 130 -0.60 -10.44 -4.42
N SER A 131 0.60 -11.02 -4.37
CA SER A 131 0.94 -12.00 -3.34
C SER A 131 1.14 -11.37 -1.98
N ARG A 132 1.73 -10.18 -1.93
CA ARG A 132 2.04 -9.49 -0.69
C ARG A 132 2.33 -8.03 -0.91
N LEU A 133 2.39 -7.31 0.19
CA LEU A 133 2.73 -5.90 0.27
C LEU A 133 3.91 -5.72 1.23
N HIS A 134 4.83 -4.83 0.90
CA HIS A 134 5.77 -4.28 1.85
C HIS A 134 5.88 -2.77 1.65
N LEU A 135 6.51 -2.10 2.59
CA LEU A 135 6.80 -0.67 2.49
C LEU A 135 8.26 -0.48 2.14
N GLU A 136 8.58 0.63 1.47
CA GLU A 136 9.96 1.04 1.25
C GLU A 136 10.12 2.52 1.55
N ASP A 137 11.27 2.85 2.11
CA ASP A 137 11.72 4.22 2.26
C ASP A 137 12.64 4.54 1.08
N PRO A 138 12.33 5.56 0.26
CA PRO A 138 13.18 5.91 -0.88
C PRO A 138 14.63 6.24 -0.52
N ARG A 139 14.88 6.62 0.73
CA ARG A 139 16.26 6.88 1.23
C ARG A 139 17.06 5.60 1.40
N PHE A 140 16.39 4.46 1.50
CA PHE A 140 17.01 3.15 1.68
C PHE A 140 16.43 2.15 0.68
N PRO A 141 16.71 2.34 -0.63
CA PRO A 141 16.09 1.52 -1.67
C PRO A 141 16.47 0.04 -1.51
N GLY A 142 15.48 -0.81 -1.76
CA GLY A 142 15.66 -2.26 -1.69
C GLY A 142 15.47 -2.86 -0.30
N VAL A 143 15.30 -2.04 0.73
CA VAL A 143 15.03 -2.53 2.08
C VAL A 143 13.53 -2.67 2.27
N GLU A 144 13.07 -3.90 2.46
CA GLU A 144 11.65 -4.20 2.70
C GLU A 144 11.29 -3.92 4.15
N ILE A 145 10.23 -3.12 4.36
CA ILE A 145 9.66 -2.86 5.67
C ILE A 145 8.38 -3.68 5.78
N ILE A 146 8.37 -4.66 6.68
CA ILE A 146 7.28 -5.63 6.83
C ILE A 146 6.79 -5.77 8.28
N ASP A 147 7.22 -4.90 9.14
CA ASP A 147 6.85 -4.93 10.58
C ASP A 147 6.52 -3.55 11.15
#